data_9a686beb8336fa4c074127e1e96f344d
#
_entry.id   9a686beb8336fa4c074127e1e96f344d
#
_cell.length_a   1.000
_cell.length_b   1.000
_cell.length_c   1.000
_cell.angle_alpha   90.00
_cell.angle_beta   90.00
_cell.angle_gamma   90.00
#
_symmetry.space_group_name_H-M   'P 1'
#
loop_
_entity.id
_entity.type
_entity.pdbx_description
1 polymer ?
#
loop_
_entity_poly.entity_id
_entity_poly.type
_entity_poly.pdbx_seq_one_letter_code
_entity_poly.pdbx_strand_id
1 'polypeptide(L)'
;SRQSRDNDKADWFHWVDPLPDGSAPTNWLSFFGGRAWSWEPQRQQYYLHNFLPSQPNLNHANPAVREALMQVARFWFDRGVDGFRLDAVHTINADTSPYRNNPPNPDFTLGPLPQDQQPFFRQLHDAAQLNQPSIQQFSEAIRAVADEYEGRFLMGEVDGDNDDAVKVSATFTTPGRLHATYNFDLLEWAGLTVDEMKQAISCAIKEFNDSARLCFAFSNHDVPRAATRQLAALDLDV
;
A
#
# COMPACT_ATOMS: atom_id res chain seq x y z
N SER A 1 15.02 16.95 -6.25
CA SER A 1 15.56 15.60 -6.26
C SER A 1 15.95 15.14 -7.67
N ARG A 2 15.04 15.17 -8.66
CA ARG A 2 15.27 14.72 -10.04
C ARG A 2 16.39 15.49 -10.77
N GLN A 3 16.51 16.78 -10.55
CA GLN A 3 17.40 17.68 -11.32
C GLN A 3 18.89 17.45 -11.06
N SER A 4 19.26 16.98 -9.87
CA SER A 4 20.65 16.86 -9.45
C SER A 4 20.81 15.86 -8.31
N ARG A 5 22.02 15.28 -8.19
CA ARG A 5 22.44 14.48 -7.04
C ARG A 5 22.83 15.34 -5.84
N ASP A 6 23.06 16.65 -6.05
CA ASP A 6 23.70 17.57 -5.10
C ASP A 6 22.73 18.68 -4.63
N ASN A 7 21.46 18.36 -4.37
CA ASN A 7 20.50 19.33 -3.82
C ASN A 7 19.93 18.82 -2.49
N ASP A 8 19.37 19.73 -1.71
CA ASP A 8 18.84 19.45 -0.35
C ASP A 8 17.78 18.36 -0.30
N LYS A 9 17.19 18.02 -1.44
CA LYS A 9 16.18 16.96 -1.60
C LYS A 9 16.66 15.82 -2.48
N ALA A 10 17.97 15.65 -2.64
CA ALA A 10 18.54 14.66 -3.53
C ALA A 10 18.10 13.23 -3.19
N ASP A 11 17.92 12.90 -1.93
CA ASP A 11 17.55 11.61 -1.37
C ASP A 11 16.10 11.52 -0.84
N TRP A 12 15.24 12.46 -1.25
CA TRP A 12 13.82 12.45 -0.87
C TRP A 12 13.01 11.34 -1.54
N PHE A 13 13.53 10.78 -2.63
CA PHE A 13 13.00 9.61 -3.33
C PHE A 13 14.08 8.53 -3.37
N HIS A 14 13.68 7.31 -3.66
CA HIS A 14 14.63 6.21 -3.81
C HIS A 14 15.33 6.29 -5.16
N TRP A 15 16.63 6.65 -5.13
CA TRP A 15 17.50 6.70 -6.28
C TRP A 15 18.62 5.69 -6.14
N VAL A 16 18.89 4.92 -7.19
CA VAL A 16 19.92 3.88 -7.17
C VAL A 16 20.71 3.90 -8.47
N ASP A 17 22.01 3.77 -8.36
CA ASP A 17 22.88 3.59 -9.52
C ASP A 17 22.57 2.26 -10.24
N PRO A 18 22.76 2.18 -11.57
CA PRO A 18 22.59 0.93 -12.28
C PRO A 18 23.59 -0.12 -11.80
N LEU A 19 23.23 -1.39 -11.98
CA LEU A 19 24.18 -2.48 -11.83
C LEU A 19 25.31 -2.37 -12.87
N PRO A 20 26.44 -3.11 -12.72
CA PRO A 20 27.57 -3.03 -13.65
C PRO A 20 27.23 -3.31 -15.12
N ASP A 21 26.16 -4.06 -15.37
CA ASP A 21 25.62 -4.35 -16.70
C ASP A 21 24.61 -3.30 -17.21
N GLY A 22 24.39 -2.23 -16.45
CA GLY A 22 23.44 -1.18 -16.75
C GLY A 22 21.99 -1.48 -16.36
N SER A 23 21.70 -2.64 -15.80
CA SER A 23 20.33 -3.02 -15.41
C SER A 23 19.85 -2.35 -14.11
N ALA A 24 18.55 -2.43 -13.88
CA ALA A 24 17.92 -1.96 -12.64
C ALA A 24 18.39 -2.77 -11.41
N PRO A 25 18.36 -2.17 -10.19
CA PRO A 25 18.96 -2.80 -9.01
C PRO A 25 18.25 -4.09 -8.56
N THR A 26 16.98 -4.26 -8.86
CA THR A 26 16.20 -5.45 -8.51
C THR A 26 15.20 -5.83 -9.59
N ASN A 27 14.58 -7.01 -9.43
CA ASN A 27 13.52 -7.52 -10.31
C ASN A 27 12.11 -6.99 -9.96
N TRP A 28 11.99 -6.04 -9.05
CA TRP A 28 10.69 -5.59 -8.52
C TRP A 28 9.73 -5.14 -9.61
N LEU A 29 8.46 -5.48 -9.42
CA LEU A 29 7.37 -5.14 -10.32
C LEU A 29 6.49 -4.05 -9.74
N SER A 30 5.96 -3.21 -10.60
CA SER A 30 4.95 -2.21 -10.27
C SER A 30 3.58 -2.88 -10.13
N PHE A 31 2.78 -2.44 -9.16
CA PHE A 31 1.40 -2.91 -8.98
C PHE A 31 0.50 -2.58 -10.19
N PHE A 32 0.85 -1.55 -10.95
CA PHE A 32 0.14 -1.17 -12.17
C PHE A 32 0.77 -1.73 -13.45
N GLY A 33 1.67 -2.70 -13.31
CA GLY A 33 2.31 -3.39 -14.41
C GLY A 33 3.68 -2.85 -14.80
N GLY A 34 4.49 -3.71 -15.37
CA GLY A 34 5.87 -3.41 -15.72
C GLY A 34 6.82 -3.44 -14.52
N ARG A 35 8.01 -2.89 -14.71
CA ARG A 35 9.05 -2.83 -13.66
C ARG A 35 8.78 -1.68 -12.71
N ALA A 36 9.13 -1.85 -11.43
CA ALA A 36 9.06 -0.80 -10.41
C ALA A 36 10.21 0.22 -10.48
N TRP A 37 11.14 0.04 -11.39
CA TRP A 37 12.30 0.91 -11.57
C TRP A 37 12.28 1.58 -12.95
N SER A 38 12.34 2.91 -12.97
CA SER A 38 12.47 3.70 -14.19
C SER A 38 13.78 4.48 -14.22
N TRP A 39 14.40 4.53 -15.41
CA TRP A 39 15.64 5.27 -15.63
C TRP A 39 15.39 6.76 -15.76
N GLU A 40 16.16 7.58 -15.02
CA GLU A 40 16.21 9.03 -15.18
C GLU A 40 17.53 9.47 -15.82
N PRO A 41 17.51 9.85 -17.11
CA PRO A 41 18.73 10.13 -17.85
C PRO A 41 19.48 11.38 -17.36
N GLN A 42 18.80 12.38 -16.82
CA GLN A 42 19.45 13.58 -16.29
C GLN A 42 20.25 13.26 -15.03
N ARG A 43 19.73 12.38 -14.18
CA ARG A 43 20.37 11.95 -12.95
C ARG A 43 21.30 10.75 -13.14
N GLN A 44 21.13 10.01 -14.23
CA GLN A 44 21.80 8.73 -14.51
C GLN A 44 21.63 7.73 -13.35
N GLN A 45 20.39 7.60 -12.89
CA GLN A 45 20.00 6.66 -11.84
C GLN A 45 18.62 6.09 -12.15
N TYR A 46 18.33 4.94 -11.55
CA TYR A 46 16.97 4.42 -11.45
C TYR A 46 16.26 5.04 -10.26
N TYR A 47 14.96 5.28 -10.40
CA TYR A 47 14.08 5.61 -9.28
C TYR A 47 12.99 4.56 -9.11
N LEU A 48 12.60 4.35 -7.85
CA LEU A 48 11.54 3.42 -7.49
C LEU A 48 10.16 4.05 -7.67
N HIS A 49 9.23 3.29 -8.21
CA HIS A 49 7.79 3.59 -8.21
C HIS A 49 7.00 2.29 -8.05
N ASN A 50 6.28 2.13 -6.96
CA ASN A 50 5.43 0.95 -6.76
C ASN A 50 4.18 0.98 -7.65
N PHE A 51 3.78 2.16 -8.11
CA PHE A 51 2.64 2.41 -8.99
C PHE A 51 3.13 2.96 -10.34
N LEU A 52 2.52 4.02 -10.84
CA LEU A 52 2.93 4.59 -12.13
C LEU A 52 4.34 5.20 -12.10
N PRO A 53 5.06 5.21 -13.23
CA PRO A 53 6.35 5.92 -13.33
C PRO A 53 6.26 7.42 -12.99
N SER A 54 5.09 8.01 -13.09
CA SER A 54 4.81 9.40 -12.67
C SER A 54 4.65 9.57 -11.15
N GLN A 55 4.65 8.47 -10.38
CA GLN A 55 4.44 8.41 -8.94
C GLN A 55 5.69 7.84 -8.23
N PRO A 56 6.83 8.53 -8.24
CA PRO A 56 8.04 8.03 -7.59
C PRO A 56 7.84 7.88 -6.08
N ASN A 57 8.34 6.80 -5.52
CA ASN A 57 8.23 6.52 -4.08
C ASN A 57 9.08 7.49 -3.27
N LEU A 58 8.48 8.13 -2.27
CA LEU A 58 9.20 8.90 -1.26
C LEU A 58 10.09 7.98 -0.41
N ASN A 59 11.26 8.47 -0.08
CA ASN A 59 12.18 7.77 0.80
C ASN A 59 11.81 8.01 2.28
N HIS A 60 10.94 7.18 2.82
CA HIS A 60 10.52 7.27 4.23
C HIS A 60 11.61 6.89 5.23
N ALA A 61 12.74 6.33 4.80
CA ALA A 61 13.92 6.16 5.66
C ALA A 61 14.59 7.51 5.98
N ASN A 62 14.41 8.53 5.11
CA ASN A 62 14.90 9.88 5.35
C ASN A 62 14.05 10.61 6.40
N PRO A 63 14.64 11.03 7.55
CA PRO A 63 13.89 11.75 8.59
C PRO A 63 13.26 13.07 8.10
N ALA A 64 13.90 13.78 7.17
CA ALA A 64 13.37 15.03 6.65
C ALA A 64 12.10 14.81 5.80
N VAL A 65 12.00 13.69 5.09
CA VAL A 65 10.78 13.29 4.38
C VAL A 65 9.66 13.01 5.37
N ARG A 66 9.93 12.21 6.42
CA ARG A 66 8.93 11.91 7.46
C ARG A 66 8.44 13.18 8.13
N GLU A 67 9.35 14.07 8.55
CA GLU A 67 8.96 15.33 9.18
C GLU A 67 8.12 16.20 8.24
N ALA A 68 8.49 16.30 6.97
CA ALA A 68 7.71 17.06 5.99
C ALA A 68 6.28 16.50 5.84
N LEU A 69 6.10 15.18 5.87
CA LEU A 69 4.77 14.56 5.83
C LEU A 69 3.96 14.84 7.10
N MET A 70 4.60 14.83 8.26
CA MET A 70 3.94 15.22 9.53
C MET A 70 3.51 16.68 9.51
N GLN A 71 4.31 17.58 8.92
CA GLN A 71 3.92 18.98 8.73
C GLN A 71 2.74 19.13 7.74
N VAL A 72 2.67 18.31 6.70
CA VAL A 72 1.49 18.26 5.80
C VAL A 72 0.24 17.84 6.58
N ALA A 73 0.34 16.86 7.47
CA ALA A 73 -0.79 16.45 8.30
C ALA A 73 -1.26 17.58 9.22
N ARG A 74 -0.33 18.24 9.94
CA ARG A 74 -0.65 19.41 10.79
C ARG A 74 -1.28 20.54 9.98
N PHE A 75 -0.74 20.85 8.81
CA PHE A 75 -1.29 21.88 7.92
C PHE A 75 -2.78 21.67 7.62
N TRP A 76 -3.20 20.42 7.41
CA TRP A 76 -4.60 20.12 7.12
C TRP A 76 -5.45 20.06 8.39
N PHE A 77 -4.93 19.53 9.49
CA PHE A 77 -5.63 19.53 10.77
C PHE A 77 -5.89 20.95 11.28
N ASP A 78 -4.92 21.87 11.13
CA ASP A 78 -5.08 23.29 11.45
C ASP A 78 -6.19 23.96 10.62
N ARG A 79 -6.54 23.38 9.47
CA ARG A 79 -7.63 23.84 8.59
C ARG A 79 -8.97 23.17 8.86
N GLY A 80 -9.03 22.32 9.89
CA GLY A 80 -10.26 21.69 10.33
C GLY A 80 -10.59 20.37 9.63
N VAL A 81 -9.63 19.72 8.96
CA VAL A 81 -9.83 18.35 8.46
C VAL A 81 -9.98 17.40 9.64
N ASP A 82 -11.02 16.55 9.64
CA ASP A 82 -11.33 15.66 10.74
C ASP A 82 -10.49 14.39 10.77
N GLY A 83 -9.84 14.05 9.65
CA GLY A 83 -8.99 12.86 9.58
C GLY A 83 -8.42 12.60 8.19
N PHE A 84 -7.70 11.49 8.06
CA PHE A 84 -7.11 11.05 6.80
C PHE A 84 -7.46 9.59 6.51
N ARG A 85 -7.74 9.32 5.26
CA ARG A 85 -7.58 7.99 4.68
C ARG A 85 -6.17 7.93 4.07
N LEU A 86 -5.35 7.03 4.59
CA LEU A 86 -3.98 6.82 4.13
C LEU A 86 -3.99 5.78 3.01
N ASP A 87 -3.68 6.26 1.82
CA ASP A 87 -3.67 5.48 0.59
C ASP A 87 -2.54 4.46 0.62
N ALA A 88 -2.86 3.20 0.30
CA ALA A 88 -1.91 2.09 0.15
C ALA A 88 -0.77 2.12 1.20
N VAL A 89 -1.09 2.40 2.46
CA VAL A 89 -0.09 2.68 3.51
C VAL A 89 0.88 1.51 3.74
N HIS A 90 0.50 0.30 3.41
CA HIS A 90 1.31 -0.91 3.49
C HIS A 90 2.45 -0.96 2.46
N THR A 91 2.46 -0.07 1.47
CA THR A 91 3.43 -0.01 0.37
C THR A 91 4.46 1.12 0.50
N ILE A 92 4.34 2.00 1.49
CA ILE A 92 5.12 3.25 1.54
C ILE A 92 6.61 3.05 1.81
N ASN A 93 7.00 1.95 2.42
CA ASN A 93 8.38 1.59 2.68
C ASN A 93 8.75 0.30 1.95
N ALA A 94 9.95 0.29 1.37
CA ALA A 94 10.56 -0.90 0.82
C ALA A 94 11.81 -1.28 1.63
N ASP A 95 12.18 -2.57 1.62
CA ASP A 95 13.44 -3.03 2.21
C ASP A 95 14.60 -2.64 1.26
N THR A 96 15.31 -1.60 1.64
CA THR A 96 16.35 -0.98 0.82
C THR A 96 17.77 -1.22 1.32
N SER A 97 17.97 -2.11 2.30
CA SER A 97 19.28 -2.26 2.97
C SER A 97 19.66 -3.72 3.23
N PRO A 98 20.30 -4.40 2.29
CA PRO A 98 20.51 -4.04 0.86
C PRO A 98 19.28 -4.30 0.00
N TYR A 99 19.20 -3.65 -1.15
CA TYR A 99 18.20 -4.00 -2.17
C TYR A 99 18.39 -5.45 -2.61
N ARG A 100 17.32 -6.23 -2.62
CA ARG A 100 17.33 -7.64 -2.99
C ARG A 100 16.16 -7.97 -3.91
N ASN A 101 16.35 -8.98 -4.75
CA ASN A 101 15.28 -9.48 -5.60
C ASN A 101 14.14 -10.09 -4.78
N ASN A 102 12.92 -9.89 -5.23
CA ASN A 102 11.77 -10.65 -4.76
C ASN A 102 11.82 -12.07 -5.33
N PRO A 103 11.50 -13.10 -4.52
CA PRO A 103 11.45 -14.48 -5.00
C PRO A 103 10.27 -14.70 -5.94
N PRO A 104 10.38 -15.63 -6.90
CA PRO A 104 9.25 -16.05 -7.73
C PRO A 104 8.09 -16.57 -6.88
N ASN A 105 6.87 -16.29 -7.32
CA ASN A 105 5.65 -16.86 -6.75
C ASN A 105 5.21 -18.07 -7.61
N PRO A 106 5.44 -19.30 -7.16
CA PRO A 106 5.10 -20.51 -7.93
C PRO A 106 3.59 -20.74 -8.05
N ASP A 107 2.81 -20.12 -7.17
CA ASP A 107 1.35 -20.27 -7.14
C ASP A 107 0.64 -19.27 -8.05
N PHE A 108 1.39 -18.34 -8.66
CA PHE A 108 0.82 -17.38 -9.59
C PHE A 108 0.34 -18.07 -10.87
N THR A 109 -0.93 -17.87 -11.19
CA THR A 109 -1.55 -18.31 -12.44
C THR A 109 -2.26 -17.14 -13.11
N LEU A 110 -2.22 -17.10 -14.45
CA LEU A 110 -3.00 -16.13 -15.20
C LEU A 110 -4.50 -16.43 -15.04
N GLY A 111 -5.24 -15.45 -14.57
CA GLY A 111 -6.69 -15.54 -14.42
C GLY A 111 -7.43 -15.31 -15.76
N PRO A 112 -8.76 -15.32 -15.73
CA PRO A 112 -9.60 -15.10 -16.92
C PRO A 112 -9.63 -13.63 -17.41
N LEU A 113 -8.97 -12.72 -16.70
CA LEU A 113 -8.95 -11.29 -17.04
C LEU A 113 -8.16 -11.01 -18.33
N PRO A 114 -8.46 -9.94 -19.07
CA PRO A 114 -7.63 -9.45 -20.16
C PRO A 114 -6.18 -9.25 -19.74
N GLN A 115 -5.25 -9.39 -20.68
CA GLN A 115 -3.81 -9.35 -20.39
C GLN A 115 -3.37 -8.05 -19.69
N ASP A 116 -3.94 -6.93 -20.04
CA ASP A 116 -3.67 -5.60 -19.45
C ASP A 116 -4.25 -5.41 -18.04
N GLN A 117 -5.12 -6.32 -17.60
CA GLN A 117 -5.74 -6.32 -16.28
C GLN A 117 -5.21 -7.44 -15.37
N GLN A 118 -4.27 -8.26 -15.86
CA GLN A 118 -3.68 -9.32 -15.05
C GLN A 118 -2.77 -8.71 -13.97
N PRO A 119 -2.85 -9.20 -12.72
CA PRO A 119 -1.99 -8.74 -11.63
C PRO A 119 -0.57 -9.31 -11.76
N PHE A 120 0.14 -8.94 -12.84
CA PHE A 120 1.47 -9.47 -13.15
C PHE A 120 2.51 -9.25 -12.03
N PHE A 121 2.33 -8.26 -11.17
CA PHE A 121 3.19 -8.06 -10.02
C PHE A 121 3.17 -9.28 -9.08
N ARG A 122 2.07 -10.03 -9.01
CA ARG A 122 1.95 -11.26 -8.21
C ARG A 122 2.78 -12.44 -8.73
N GLN A 123 3.48 -12.29 -9.88
CA GLN A 123 4.49 -13.28 -10.31
C GLN A 123 5.67 -13.37 -9.34
N LEU A 124 5.85 -12.37 -8.52
CA LEU A 124 6.85 -12.34 -7.46
C LEU A 124 6.14 -12.21 -6.11
N HIS A 125 6.75 -12.76 -5.08
CA HIS A 125 6.36 -12.44 -3.71
C HIS A 125 6.91 -11.06 -3.36
N ASP A 126 6.06 -10.10 -3.02
CA ASP A 126 6.42 -8.70 -2.78
C ASP A 126 7.11 -8.46 -1.43
N ALA A 127 7.81 -9.47 -0.92
CA ALA A 127 8.40 -9.51 0.42
C ALA A 127 9.31 -8.31 0.75
N ALA A 128 9.90 -7.66 -0.26
CA ALA A 128 10.74 -6.48 -0.07
C ALA A 128 10.02 -5.16 -0.35
N GLN A 129 8.83 -5.18 -0.94
CA GLN A 129 8.07 -3.98 -1.33
C GLN A 129 6.90 -3.69 -0.40
N LEU A 130 6.34 -4.71 0.24
CA LEU A 130 5.14 -4.62 1.06
C LEU A 130 5.40 -4.89 2.53
N ASN A 131 4.56 -4.31 3.37
CA ASN A 131 4.42 -4.65 4.79
C ASN A 131 5.73 -4.63 5.58
N GLN A 132 6.67 -3.76 5.21
CA GLN A 132 7.94 -3.67 5.91
C GLN A 132 7.74 -3.18 7.36
N PRO A 133 8.46 -3.75 8.35
CA PRO A 133 8.30 -3.36 9.76
C PRO A 133 8.48 -1.86 10.02
N SER A 134 9.30 -1.18 9.22
CA SER A 134 9.52 0.26 9.30
C SER A 134 8.28 1.11 8.99
N ILE A 135 7.25 0.54 8.35
CA ILE A 135 5.97 1.21 8.09
C ILE A 135 5.25 1.55 9.39
N GLN A 136 5.41 0.72 10.41
CA GLN A 136 4.77 0.93 11.70
C GLN A 136 5.27 2.21 12.39
N GLN A 137 6.53 2.60 12.18
CA GLN A 137 7.07 3.88 12.66
C GLN A 137 6.35 5.08 12.03
N PHE A 138 5.97 4.98 10.75
CA PHE A 138 5.17 6.02 10.11
C PHE A 138 3.75 6.06 10.70
N SER A 139 3.13 4.91 10.93
CA SER A 139 1.80 4.81 11.53
C SER A 139 1.77 5.40 12.94
N GLU A 140 2.80 5.17 13.72
CA GLU A 140 2.98 5.74 15.07
C GLU A 140 3.20 7.26 15.00
N ALA A 141 4.02 7.74 14.06
CA ALA A 141 4.29 9.17 13.90
C ALA A 141 3.05 9.96 13.47
N ILE A 142 2.30 9.48 12.46
CA ILE A 142 1.08 10.16 12.03
C ILE A 142 -0.01 10.11 13.09
N ARG A 143 -0.07 9.03 13.88
CA ARG A 143 -0.98 8.93 15.01
C ARG A 143 -0.62 9.95 16.10
N ALA A 144 0.65 10.09 16.46
CA ALA A 144 1.09 11.09 17.41
C ALA A 144 0.69 12.52 16.97
N VAL A 145 0.80 12.83 15.68
CA VAL A 145 0.32 14.11 15.14
C VAL A 145 -1.20 14.24 15.24
N ALA A 146 -1.97 13.18 14.97
CA ALA A 146 -3.42 13.24 15.09
C ALA A 146 -3.86 13.46 16.56
N ASP A 147 -3.13 12.87 17.51
CA ASP A 147 -3.40 13.02 18.94
C ASP A 147 -3.07 14.43 19.50
N GLU A 148 -2.36 15.28 18.72
CA GLU A 148 -2.19 16.73 19.03
C GLU A 148 -3.51 17.50 18.89
N TYR A 149 -4.52 16.94 18.24
CA TYR A 149 -5.80 17.58 17.91
C TYR A 149 -6.97 16.75 18.45
N GLU A 150 -8.00 17.42 18.96
CA GLU A 150 -9.20 16.73 19.46
C GLU A 150 -10.01 16.11 18.32
N GLY A 151 -10.43 14.85 18.49
CA GLY A 151 -11.41 14.18 17.63
C GLY A 151 -10.91 13.82 16.23
N ARG A 152 -9.61 13.69 16.00
CA ARG A 152 -9.06 13.31 14.69
C ARG A 152 -9.10 11.80 14.49
N PHE A 153 -9.29 11.40 13.22
CA PHE A 153 -9.42 9.99 12.86
C PHE A 153 -8.49 9.61 11.71
N LEU A 154 -7.81 8.46 11.84
CA LEU A 154 -6.90 7.93 10.83
C LEU A 154 -7.37 6.55 10.41
N MET A 155 -7.57 6.37 9.11
CA MET A 155 -7.91 5.08 8.50
C MET A 155 -6.88 4.72 7.44
N GLY A 156 -6.34 3.51 7.51
CA GLY A 156 -5.40 2.99 6.52
C GLY A 156 -6.08 2.13 5.48
N GLU A 157 -5.65 2.27 4.25
CA GLU A 157 -5.85 1.25 3.23
C GLU A 157 -4.69 0.27 3.33
N VAL A 158 -5.01 -0.95 3.73
CA VAL A 158 -4.03 -2.00 3.95
C VAL A 158 -4.50 -3.26 3.26
N ASP A 159 -3.65 -3.78 2.40
CA ASP A 159 -3.81 -5.08 1.77
C ASP A 159 -2.65 -6.01 2.19
N GLY A 160 -2.81 -7.28 1.96
CA GLY A 160 -1.81 -8.30 2.22
C GLY A 160 -1.96 -9.46 1.26
N ASP A 161 -0.91 -10.26 1.13
CA ASP A 161 -0.98 -11.49 0.34
C ASP A 161 -1.93 -12.49 1.02
N ASN A 162 -3.08 -12.74 0.40
CA ASN A 162 -4.04 -13.80 0.76
C ASN A 162 -4.45 -13.84 2.26
N ASP A 163 -4.32 -15.01 2.90
CA ASP A 163 -4.82 -15.28 4.26
C ASP A 163 -4.22 -14.40 5.38
N ASP A 164 -3.18 -13.63 5.10
CA ASP A 164 -2.53 -12.77 6.09
C ASP A 164 -3.01 -11.30 6.06
N ALA A 165 -3.84 -10.90 5.09
CA ALA A 165 -4.30 -9.50 4.95
C ALA A 165 -4.96 -8.97 6.24
N VAL A 166 -5.79 -9.79 6.89
CA VAL A 166 -6.45 -9.42 8.16
C VAL A 166 -5.44 -9.24 9.28
N LYS A 167 -4.45 -10.13 9.39
CA LYS A 167 -3.40 -10.04 10.41
C LYS A 167 -2.51 -8.82 10.18
N VAL A 168 -2.12 -8.58 8.93
CA VAL A 168 -1.37 -7.39 8.54
C VAL A 168 -2.16 -6.13 8.94
N SER A 169 -3.43 -6.05 8.55
CA SER A 169 -4.33 -4.94 8.91
C SER A 169 -4.40 -4.72 10.42
N ALA A 170 -4.50 -5.79 11.21
CA ALA A 170 -4.52 -5.70 12.66
C ALA A 170 -3.22 -5.08 13.24
N THR A 171 -2.08 -5.31 12.62
CA THR A 171 -0.81 -4.69 13.07
C THR A 171 -0.81 -3.17 12.95
N PHE A 172 -1.55 -2.62 11.99
CA PHE A 172 -1.67 -1.15 11.80
C PHE A 172 -2.62 -0.49 12.80
N THR A 173 -3.44 -1.25 13.53
CA THR A 173 -4.45 -0.72 14.44
C THR A 173 -4.16 -1.03 15.91
N THR A 174 -2.96 -1.50 16.24
CA THR A 174 -2.53 -1.63 17.63
C THR A 174 -2.50 -0.27 18.33
N PRO A 175 -2.64 -0.20 19.67
CA PRO A 175 -2.62 1.07 20.39
C PRO A 175 -1.44 1.96 20.02
N GLY A 176 -1.69 3.24 19.76
CA GLY A 176 -0.68 4.21 19.31
C GLY A 176 -0.45 4.24 17.79
N ARG A 177 -1.17 3.44 17.01
CA ARG A 177 -1.16 3.44 15.54
C ARG A 177 -2.48 3.93 14.97
N LEU A 178 -2.83 3.57 13.73
CA LEU A 178 -4.05 4.02 13.08
C LEU A 178 -5.30 3.64 13.89
N HIS A 179 -6.36 4.39 13.75
CA HIS A 179 -7.63 4.13 14.44
C HIS A 179 -8.39 2.97 13.80
N ALA A 180 -8.25 2.81 12.47
CA ALA A 180 -8.88 1.74 11.71
C ALA A 180 -8.09 1.43 10.44
N THR A 181 -8.32 0.25 9.90
CA THR A 181 -8.04 -0.09 8.50
C THR A 181 -9.31 -0.57 7.86
N TYR A 182 -9.45 -0.44 6.54
CA TYR A 182 -10.52 -1.14 5.85
C TYR A 182 -9.98 -2.38 5.15
N ASN A 183 -10.81 -3.40 5.15
CA ASN A 183 -10.48 -4.73 4.71
C ASN A 183 -10.94 -4.93 3.27
N PHE A 184 -10.11 -5.58 2.47
CA PHE A 184 -10.35 -5.88 1.06
C PHE A 184 -11.18 -7.14 0.81
N ASP A 185 -11.34 -8.05 1.80
CA ASP A 185 -11.99 -9.35 1.60
C ASP A 185 -13.38 -9.24 0.96
N LEU A 186 -14.14 -8.19 1.27
CA LEU A 186 -15.47 -7.98 0.69
C LEU A 186 -15.45 -7.15 -0.60
N LEU A 187 -14.30 -6.60 -0.99
CA LEU A 187 -14.13 -5.79 -2.21
C LEU A 187 -13.84 -6.65 -3.44
N GLU A 188 -13.08 -7.71 -3.29
CA GLU A 188 -12.54 -8.49 -4.41
C GLU A 188 -13.46 -9.62 -4.87
N TRP A 189 -14.38 -10.07 -4.02
CA TRP A 189 -15.19 -11.25 -4.31
C TRP A 189 -16.42 -10.93 -5.16
N ALA A 190 -16.54 -11.62 -6.28
CA ALA A 190 -17.77 -11.67 -7.07
C ALA A 190 -18.65 -12.82 -6.52
N GLY A 191 -19.93 -12.55 -6.31
CA GLY A 191 -20.89 -13.56 -5.88
C GLY A 191 -20.73 -14.02 -4.42
N LEU A 192 -20.41 -13.11 -3.51
CA LEU A 192 -20.31 -13.39 -2.08
C LEU A 192 -21.58 -14.05 -1.55
N THR A 193 -21.46 -15.28 -1.06
CA THR A 193 -22.51 -15.93 -0.28
C THR A 193 -22.56 -15.39 1.15
N VAL A 194 -23.70 -15.59 1.81
CA VAL A 194 -23.86 -15.20 3.22
C VAL A 194 -22.85 -15.90 4.14
N ASP A 195 -22.49 -17.15 3.81
CA ASP A 195 -21.56 -17.92 4.63
C ASP A 195 -20.11 -17.44 4.46
N GLU A 196 -19.69 -17.06 3.24
CA GLU A 196 -18.39 -16.43 3.00
C GLU A 196 -18.28 -15.08 3.70
N MET A 197 -19.33 -14.25 3.65
CA MET A 197 -19.37 -13.00 4.43
C MET A 197 -19.22 -13.24 5.92
N LYS A 198 -19.94 -14.21 6.47
CA LYS A 198 -19.82 -14.58 7.90
C LYS A 198 -18.42 -15.06 8.23
N GLN A 199 -17.81 -15.86 7.37
CA GLN A 199 -16.46 -16.35 7.56
C GLN A 199 -15.45 -15.22 7.57
N ALA A 200 -15.47 -14.31 6.59
CA ALA A 200 -14.60 -13.13 6.51
C ALA A 200 -14.74 -12.26 7.77
N ILE A 201 -15.97 -11.93 8.16
CA ILE A 201 -16.25 -11.13 9.37
C ILE A 201 -15.75 -11.85 10.62
N SER A 202 -16.00 -13.14 10.76
CA SER A 202 -15.60 -13.93 11.94
C SER A 202 -14.09 -14.07 12.04
N CYS A 203 -13.37 -14.21 10.92
CA CYS A 203 -11.92 -14.24 10.86
C CYS A 203 -11.36 -12.89 11.32
N ALA A 204 -11.88 -11.81 10.76
CA ALA A 204 -11.45 -10.47 11.08
C ALA A 204 -11.66 -10.12 12.57
N ILE A 205 -12.82 -10.45 13.14
CA ILE A 205 -13.10 -10.21 14.57
C ILE A 205 -12.11 -10.95 15.49
N LYS A 206 -11.60 -12.11 15.10
CA LYS A 206 -10.62 -12.85 15.90
C LYS A 206 -9.26 -12.20 15.94
N GLU A 207 -8.84 -11.59 14.84
CA GLU A 207 -7.51 -10.98 14.71
C GLU A 207 -7.47 -9.55 15.29
N PHE A 208 -8.59 -8.84 15.28
CA PHE A 208 -8.69 -7.48 15.82
C PHE A 208 -9.01 -7.53 17.31
N ASN A 209 -8.24 -6.81 18.11
CA ASN A 209 -8.49 -6.65 19.53
C ASN A 209 -9.57 -5.57 19.80
N ASP A 210 -10.04 -5.48 21.05
CA ASP A 210 -11.11 -4.55 21.45
C ASP A 210 -10.82 -3.06 21.20
N SER A 211 -9.57 -2.69 21.01
CA SER A 211 -9.15 -1.30 20.74
C SER A 211 -9.11 -0.96 19.26
N ALA A 212 -9.15 -1.96 18.38
CA ALA A 212 -9.06 -1.78 16.95
C ALA A 212 -10.46 -1.70 16.31
N ARG A 213 -10.62 -0.80 15.35
CA ARG A 213 -11.85 -0.68 14.57
C ARG A 213 -11.64 -1.28 13.20
N LEU A 214 -12.42 -2.31 12.91
CA LEU A 214 -12.47 -2.93 11.60
C LEU A 214 -13.52 -2.22 10.75
N CYS A 215 -13.11 -1.76 9.57
CA CYS A 215 -14.00 -1.23 8.55
C CYS A 215 -14.17 -2.26 7.43
N PHE A 216 -15.39 -2.67 7.19
CA PHE A 216 -15.73 -3.48 6.01
C PHE A 216 -16.17 -2.57 4.88
N ALA A 217 -15.59 -2.75 3.70
CA ALA A 217 -15.97 -2.04 2.50
C ALA A 217 -16.49 -3.03 1.45
N PHE A 218 -17.70 -2.79 0.94
CA PHE A 218 -18.29 -3.57 -0.15
C PHE A 218 -17.99 -2.96 -1.52
N SER A 219 -17.57 -1.72 -1.57
CA SER A 219 -17.17 -1.00 -2.78
C SER A 219 -16.22 0.13 -2.44
N ASN A 220 -15.32 0.42 -3.38
CA ASN A 220 -14.52 1.62 -3.37
C ASN A 220 -14.45 2.20 -4.80
N HIS A 221 -13.53 3.12 -5.07
CA HIS A 221 -13.37 3.73 -6.39
C HIS A 221 -12.53 2.89 -7.37
N ASP A 222 -11.87 1.83 -6.89
CA ASP A 222 -10.94 0.99 -7.66
C ASP A 222 -11.61 -0.26 -8.22
N VAL A 223 -12.77 -0.65 -7.70
CA VAL A 223 -13.48 -1.87 -8.12
C VAL A 223 -14.91 -1.56 -8.59
N PRO A 224 -15.50 -2.40 -9.45
CA PRO A 224 -16.92 -2.30 -9.82
C PRO A 224 -17.81 -2.30 -8.58
N ARG A 225 -18.93 -1.60 -8.64
CA ARG A 225 -19.89 -1.53 -7.53
C ARG A 225 -20.32 -2.93 -7.08
N ALA A 226 -20.51 -3.11 -5.76
CA ALA A 226 -20.90 -4.39 -5.19
C ALA A 226 -22.14 -4.98 -5.87
N ALA A 227 -23.18 -4.16 -6.13
CA ALA A 227 -24.37 -4.61 -6.85
C ALA A 227 -24.02 -5.20 -8.23
N THR A 228 -23.18 -4.53 -9.02
CA THR A 228 -22.76 -5.01 -10.35
C THR A 228 -22.02 -6.35 -10.25
N ARG A 229 -21.09 -6.49 -9.31
CA ARG A 229 -20.33 -7.73 -9.14
C ARG A 229 -21.20 -8.90 -8.66
N GLN A 230 -22.14 -8.64 -7.74
CA GLN A 230 -23.03 -9.65 -7.21
C GLN A 230 -24.04 -10.11 -8.28
N LEU A 231 -24.59 -9.20 -9.07
CA LEU A 231 -25.52 -9.53 -10.17
C LEU A 231 -24.83 -10.29 -11.30
N ALA A 232 -23.61 -9.90 -11.68
CA ALA A 232 -22.82 -10.62 -12.68
C ALA A 232 -22.54 -12.08 -12.29
N ALA A 233 -22.31 -12.33 -10.99
CA ALA A 233 -22.10 -13.69 -10.49
C ALA A 233 -23.37 -14.55 -10.44
N LEU A 234 -24.55 -13.92 -10.49
CA LEU A 234 -25.84 -14.61 -10.51
C LEU A 234 -26.37 -14.87 -11.93
N ASP A 235 -25.59 -14.57 -12.98
CA ASP A 235 -26.02 -14.64 -14.38
C ASP A 235 -27.34 -13.90 -14.67
N LEU A 236 -27.62 -12.85 -13.91
CA LEU A 236 -28.79 -12.02 -14.11
C LEU A 236 -28.41 -10.91 -15.11
N ASP A 237 -29.06 -10.94 -16.28
CA ASP A 237 -28.99 -9.85 -17.26
C ASP A 237 -29.43 -8.53 -16.60
N VAL A 238 -28.54 -7.54 -16.56
CA VAL A 238 -28.79 -6.18 -16.05
C VAL A 238 -28.71 -5.20 -17.20
#